data_b231f65ed2c3439645e5c0644066b134
#
_entry.id   b231f65ed2c3439645e5c0644066b134
#
_cell.length_a   1.000
_cell.length_b   1.000
_cell.length_c   1.000
_cell.angle_alpha   90.00
_cell.angle_beta   90.00
_cell.angle_gamma   90.00
#
_symmetry.space_group_name_H-M   'P 1'
#
loop_
_entity.id
_entity.type
_entity.pdbx_description
1 polymer ?
#
loop_
_entity_poly.entity_id
_entity_poly.type
_entity_poly.pdbx_seq_one_letter_code
_entity_poly.pdbx_strand_id
1 'polypeptide(L)'
;MLATLDPGRIDLWFTFCGKVADPALLESYRGLLTEQERAQEKRFYFERDRHRYLITRALVRTTLSRYVDVRPQDWSFAPNSYGRPEIRNDNPAAGRLSFNLSHTSQLVVLAVTSDDPVGVDTEDGYTREAPLGVADRFFAPREVADLRALAPERQPERFFQYWTLKESYIKARGMGLSIPLEEFAFHFAGVHGERIGFETEASLNDDASQWTYWQFGVREGHLVALCARRLESGPQALLARESIPLGAAQPLELRPIASTSV
;
A
#
# COMPACT_ATOMS: atom_id res chain seq x y z
N MET A 1 -21.25 -5.54 -14.37
CA MET A 1 -21.11 -6.81 -13.62
C MET A 1 -20.09 -6.55 -12.54
N LEU A 2 -20.41 -6.89 -11.28
CA LEU A 2 -19.47 -6.75 -10.16
C LEU A 2 -18.33 -7.77 -10.30
N ALA A 3 -17.11 -7.37 -9.88
CA ALA A 3 -15.97 -8.26 -9.85
C ALA A 3 -16.06 -9.14 -8.59
N THR A 4 -15.80 -10.43 -8.73
CA THR A 4 -15.67 -11.31 -7.58
C THR A 4 -14.30 -11.10 -6.94
N LEU A 5 -14.26 -10.95 -5.64
CA LEU A 5 -13.03 -10.95 -4.86
C LEU A 5 -13.01 -12.23 -4.03
N ASP A 6 -12.36 -13.27 -4.57
CA ASP A 6 -12.29 -14.56 -3.92
C ASP A 6 -11.43 -14.48 -2.65
N PRO A 7 -11.77 -15.26 -1.59
CA PRO A 7 -10.90 -15.39 -0.43
C PRO A 7 -9.47 -15.79 -0.87
N GLY A 8 -8.49 -15.13 -0.32
CA GLY A 8 -7.07 -15.38 -0.69
C GLY A 8 -6.58 -14.68 -1.94
N ARG A 9 -7.41 -13.90 -2.61
CA ARG A 9 -6.95 -13.02 -3.68
C ARG A 9 -6.69 -11.61 -3.15
N ILE A 10 -5.60 -11.03 -3.59
CA ILE A 10 -5.24 -9.64 -3.36
C ILE A 10 -5.26 -8.91 -4.69
N ASP A 11 -6.15 -7.94 -4.83
CA ASP A 11 -6.20 -7.09 -6.01
C ASP A 11 -5.41 -5.80 -5.77
N LEU A 12 -4.43 -5.54 -6.62
CA LEU A 12 -3.59 -4.35 -6.60
C LEU A 12 -3.96 -3.43 -7.76
N TRP A 13 -4.24 -2.18 -7.45
CA TRP A 13 -4.64 -1.15 -8.40
C TRP A 13 -3.63 -0.03 -8.41
N PHE A 14 -3.09 0.27 -9.58
CA PHE A 14 -2.05 1.27 -9.79
C PHE A 14 -2.61 2.40 -10.63
N THR A 15 -2.46 3.63 -10.18
CA THR A 15 -2.76 4.82 -10.97
C THR A 15 -1.55 5.73 -11.02
N PHE A 16 -0.98 5.89 -12.21
CA PHE A 16 0.10 6.84 -12.46
C PHE A 16 -0.50 8.24 -12.64
N CYS A 17 -0.18 9.16 -11.74
CA CYS A 17 -0.80 10.49 -11.69
C CYS A 17 -0.62 11.28 -12.98
N GLY A 18 0.54 11.14 -13.64
CA GLY A 18 0.84 11.81 -14.91
C GLY A 18 -0.05 11.39 -16.08
N LYS A 19 -0.74 10.24 -15.99
CA LYS A 19 -1.70 9.77 -16.99
C LYS A 19 -3.11 10.32 -16.80
N VAL A 20 -3.35 11.06 -15.73
CA VAL A 20 -4.66 11.62 -15.37
C VAL A 20 -4.58 13.14 -15.46
N ALA A 21 -4.69 13.68 -16.67
CA ALA A 21 -4.54 15.11 -16.93
C ALA A 21 -5.79 15.78 -17.53
N ASP A 22 -6.79 14.99 -17.96
CA ASP A 22 -8.02 15.52 -18.57
C ASP A 22 -8.84 16.34 -17.54
N PRO A 23 -9.05 17.66 -17.78
CA PRO A 23 -9.82 18.50 -16.86
C PRO A 23 -11.26 18.03 -16.64
N ALA A 24 -11.91 17.47 -17.66
CA ALA A 24 -13.28 16.97 -17.56
C ALA A 24 -13.35 15.72 -16.66
N LEU A 25 -12.33 14.86 -16.74
CA LEU A 25 -12.20 13.70 -15.87
C LEU A 25 -11.94 14.12 -14.42
N LEU A 26 -11.06 15.10 -14.20
CA LEU A 26 -10.77 15.63 -12.87
C LEU A 26 -12.02 16.28 -12.23
N GLU A 27 -12.83 16.96 -13.04
CA GLU A 27 -14.11 17.51 -12.54
C GLU A 27 -15.10 16.38 -12.18
N SER A 28 -15.14 15.31 -12.97
CA SER A 28 -15.92 14.12 -12.65
C SER A 28 -15.49 13.49 -11.32
N TYR A 29 -14.18 13.47 -11.02
CA TYR A 29 -13.67 13.00 -9.71
C TYR A 29 -14.16 13.88 -8.56
N ARG A 30 -14.19 15.22 -8.72
CA ARG A 30 -14.73 16.13 -7.70
C ARG A 30 -16.20 15.85 -7.41
N GLY A 31 -16.96 15.40 -8.43
CA GLY A 31 -18.33 14.94 -8.26
C GLY A 31 -18.49 13.72 -7.35
N LEU A 32 -17.42 12.90 -7.18
CA LEU A 32 -17.43 11.73 -6.31
C LEU A 32 -17.14 12.08 -4.83
N LEU A 33 -16.53 13.21 -4.55
CA LEU A 33 -16.06 13.60 -3.23
C LEU A 33 -17.22 14.07 -2.35
N THR A 34 -17.15 13.77 -1.07
CA THR A 34 -17.99 14.40 -0.06
C THR A 34 -17.64 15.89 0.08
N GLU A 35 -18.50 16.66 0.72
CA GLU A 35 -18.23 18.07 1.00
C GLU A 35 -16.96 18.25 1.84
N GLN A 36 -16.74 17.38 2.83
CA GLN A 36 -15.56 17.38 3.67
C GLN A 36 -14.28 17.08 2.86
N GLU A 37 -14.33 16.13 1.94
CA GLU A 37 -13.20 15.80 1.07
C GLU A 37 -12.88 16.93 0.08
N ARG A 38 -13.91 17.61 -0.47
CA ARG A 38 -13.71 18.80 -1.30
C ARG A 38 -13.10 19.96 -0.51
N ALA A 39 -13.53 20.14 0.74
CA ALA A 39 -12.91 21.14 1.61
C ALA A 39 -11.45 20.80 1.91
N GLN A 40 -11.11 19.51 2.12
CA GLN A 40 -9.74 19.06 2.32
C GLN A 40 -8.88 19.23 1.07
N GLU A 41 -9.39 18.95 -0.13
CA GLU A 41 -8.68 19.18 -1.41
C GLU A 41 -8.20 20.63 -1.52
N LYS A 42 -9.08 21.61 -1.18
CA LYS A 42 -8.77 23.04 -1.24
C LYS A 42 -7.69 23.50 -0.26
N ARG A 43 -7.42 22.73 0.79
CA ARG A 43 -6.41 23.07 1.82
C ARG A 43 -4.98 22.79 1.37
N PHE A 44 -4.77 21.94 0.37
CA PHE A 44 -3.42 21.70 -0.17
C PHE A 44 -2.91 22.94 -0.89
N TYR A 45 -1.71 23.36 -0.54
CA TYR A 45 -1.06 24.52 -1.14
C TYR A 45 -0.62 24.26 -2.58
N PHE A 46 0.04 23.12 -2.83
CA PHE A 46 0.55 22.78 -4.16
C PHE A 46 -0.51 22.06 -5.00
N GLU A 47 -0.58 22.44 -6.28
CA GLU A 47 -1.52 21.83 -7.23
C GLU A 47 -1.29 20.34 -7.40
N ARG A 48 -0.02 19.90 -7.44
CA ARG A 48 0.34 18.47 -7.52
C ARG A 48 -0.25 17.65 -6.36
N ASP A 49 -0.33 18.22 -5.16
CA ASP A 49 -0.86 17.52 -3.99
C ASP A 49 -2.40 17.47 -4.03
N ARG A 50 -3.05 18.53 -4.53
CA ARG A 50 -4.48 18.52 -4.83
C ARG A 50 -4.85 17.49 -5.87
N HIS A 51 -4.09 17.45 -6.96
CA HIS A 51 -4.26 16.50 -8.05
C HIS A 51 -4.13 15.05 -7.54
N ARG A 52 -3.06 14.73 -6.83
CA ARG A 52 -2.84 13.41 -6.24
C ARG A 52 -3.96 13.04 -5.25
N TYR A 53 -4.35 13.96 -4.36
CA TYR A 53 -5.44 13.73 -3.42
C TYR A 53 -6.74 13.36 -4.15
N LEU A 54 -7.08 14.12 -5.19
CA LEU A 54 -8.28 13.89 -6.00
C LEU A 54 -8.26 12.50 -6.67
N ILE A 55 -7.14 12.14 -7.29
CA ILE A 55 -6.94 10.81 -7.89
C ILE A 55 -7.08 9.72 -6.83
N THR A 56 -6.47 9.89 -5.67
CA THR A 56 -6.51 8.92 -4.58
C THR A 56 -7.96 8.65 -4.13
N ARG A 57 -8.77 9.71 -3.93
CA ARG A 57 -10.17 9.56 -3.55
C ARG A 57 -11.00 8.89 -4.64
N ALA A 58 -10.81 9.31 -5.88
CA ALA A 58 -11.49 8.70 -7.02
C ALA A 58 -11.12 7.22 -7.17
N LEU A 59 -9.83 6.86 -7.04
CA LEU A 59 -9.38 5.47 -7.14
C LEU A 59 -10.05 4.58 -6.09
N VAL A 60 -10.01 4.97 -4.82
CA VAL A 60 -10.62 4.18 -3.74
C VAL A 60 -12.11 3.97 -4.02
N ARG A 61 -12.87 5.03 -4.25
CA ARG A 61 -14.32 4.98 -4.44
C ARG A 61 -14.75 4.18 -5.65
N THR A 62 -14.11 4.40 -6.79
CA THR A 62 -14.45 3.70 -8.04
C THR A 62 -14.00 2.24 -8.02
N THR A 63 -12.90 1.93 -7.36
CA THR A 63 -12.40 0.56 -7.23
C THR A 63 -13.29 -0.27 -6.31
N LEU A 64 -13.64 0.22 -5.14
CA LEU A 64 -14.51 -0.50 -4.21
C LEU A 64 -15.90 -0.77 -4.82
N SER A 65 -16.43 0.16 -5.63
CA SER A 65 -17.68 -0.03 -6.39
C SER A 65 -17.61 -1.12 -7.46
N ARG A 66 -16.42 -1.66 -7.77
CA ARG A 66 -16.31 -2.82 -8.66
C ARG A 66 -16.68 -4.13 -7.97
N TYR A 67 -16.56 -4.19 -6.64
CA TYR A 67 -16.77 -5.40 -5.84
C TYR A 67 -18.15 -5.43 -5.18
N VAL A 68 -18.72 -4.28 -4.87
CA VAL A 68 -19.98 -4.16 -4.16
C VAL A 68 -20.87 -3.11 -4.86
N ASP A 69 -22.17 -3.38 -4.91
CA ASP A 69 -23.16 -2.46 -5.50
C ASP A 69 -23.40 -1.25 -4.58
N VAL A 70 -22.38 -0.41 -4.52
CA VAL A 70 -22.38 0.92 -3.86
C VAL A 70 -21.84 1.90 -4.88
N ARG A 71 -22.59 2.98 -5.15
CA ARG A 71 -22.13 4.01 -6.09
C ARG A 71 -20.86 4.69 -5.54
N PRO A 72 -19.92 5.11 -6.39
CA PRO A 72 -18.66 5.71 -5.93
C PRO A 72 -18.82 6.89 -4.95
N GLN A 73 -19.82 7.74 -5.14
CA GLN A 73 -20.09 8.87 -4.27
C GLN A 73 -20.72 8.49 -2.92
N ASP A 74 -21.29 7.28 -2.80
CA ASP A 74 -22.00 6.82 -1.60
C ASP A 74 -21.10 6.08 -0.61
N TRP A 75 -19.82 5.88 -0.93
CA TRP A 75 -18.88 5.31 0.01
C TRP A 75 -18.64 6.23 1.20
N SER A 76 -18.78 5.67 2.40
CA SER A 76 -18.52 6.34 3.68
C SER A 76 -17.31 5.71 4.36
N PHE A 77 -16.39 6.56 4.81
CA PHE A 77 -15.17 6.15 5.50
C PHE A 77 -15.04 6.91 6.82
N ALA A 78 -14.56 6.22 7.84
CA ALA A 78 -14.15 6.86 9.10
C ALA A 78 -12.79 6.29 9.53
N PRO A 79 -11.95 7.11 10.19
CA PRO A 79 -10.71 6.59 10.74
C PRO A 79 -11.00 5.64 11.91
N ASN A 80 -10.19 4.59 12.05
CA ASN A 80 -10.12 3.83 13.28
C ASN A 80 -9.39 4.65 14.37
N SER A 81 -9.17 4.08 15.55
CA SER A 81 -8.49 4.74 16.67
C SER A 81 -7.05 5.20 16.37
N TYR A 82 -6.45 4.69 15.29
CA TYR A 82 -5.09 5.00 14.86
C TYR A 82 -5.03 5.82 13.56
N GLY A 83 -6.18 6.24 13.03
CA GLY A 83 -6.26 7.08 11.83
C GLY A 83 -6.34 6.33 10.49
N ARG A 84 -6.33 4.99 10.49
CA ARG A 84 -6.53 4.20 9.27
C ARG A 84 -7.99 4.36 8.80
N PRO A 85 -8.25 4.71 7.54
CA PRO A 85 -9.62 4.78 7.02
C PRO A 85 -10.23 3.38 6.91
N GLU A 86 -11.45 3.23 7.40
CA GLU A 86 -12.25 2.01 7.32
C GLU A 86 -13.59 2.31 6.67
N ILE A 87 -14.19 1.31 6.00
CA ILE A 87 -15.51 1.40 5.40
C ILE A 87 -16.57 1.45 6.50
N ARG A 88 -17.53 2.37 6.36
CA ARG A 88 -18.65 2.59 7.30
C ARG A 88 -20.02 2.50 6.63
N ASN A 89 -20.08 1.95 5.45
CA ASN A 89 -21.36 1.72 4.78
C ASN A 89 -22.14 0.61 5.52
N ASP A 90 -23.41 0.85 5.77
CA ASP A 90 -24.33 -0.17 6.29
C ASP A 90 -24.74 -1.15 5.16
N ASN A 91 -23.76 -1.95 4.74
CA ASN A 91 -23.88 -2.95 3.69
C ASN A 91 -22.97 -4.14 4.05
N PRO A 92 -23.53 -5.34 4.32
CA PRO A 92 -22.74 -6.49 4.73
C PRO A 92 -21.63 -6.88 3.76
N ALA A 93 -21.86 -6.74 2.45
CA ALA A 93 -20.82 -7.04 1.44
C ALA A 93 -19.70 -5.99 1.46
N ALA A 94 -20.03 -4.72 1.71
CA ALA A 94 -19.01 -3.66 1.87
C ALA A 94 -18.18 -3.86 3.13
N GLY A 95 -18.79 -4.34 4.22
CA GLY A 95 -18.11 -4.63 5.48
C GLY A 95 -17.08 -5.77 5.39
N ARG A 96 -17.16 -6.61 4.35
CA ARG A 96 -16.17 -7.66 4.08
C ARG A 96 -14.95 -7.16 3.30
N LEU A 97 -14.99 -5.98 2.71
CA LEU A 97 -13.85 -5.45 2.00
C LEU A 97 -12.84 -4.85 2.97
N SER A 98 -11.61 -5.27 2.85
CA SER A 98 -10.46 -4.62 3.46
C SER A 98 -9.63 -3.94 2.39
N PHE A 99 -9.14 -2.74 2.67
CA PHE A 99 -8.29 -2.03 1.73
C PHE A 99 -7.19 -1.26 2.43
N ASN A 100 -6.14 -1.02 1.71
CA ASN A 100 -5.06 -0.12 2.11
C ASN A 100 -4.49 0.59 0.90
N LEU A 101 -3.98 1.81 1.10
CA LEU A 101 -3.41 2.61 0.02
C LEU A 101 -2.09 3.25 0.44
N SER A 102 -1.24 3.47 -0.54
CA SER A 102 -0.06 4.31 -0.43
C SER A 102 0.15 5.12 -1.70
N HIS A 103 0.95 6.16 -1.62
CA HIS A 103 1.24 6.99 -2.79
C HIS A 103 2.60 7.67 -2.67
N THR A 104 3.23 7.87 -3.82
CA THR A 104 4.32 8.83 -4.02
C THR A 104 3.78 10.11 -4.67
N SER A 105 4.65 10.97 -5.19
CA SER A 105 4.22 12.12 -5.99
C SER A 105 3.59 11.72 -7.34
N GLN A 106 3.96 10.56 -7.88
CA GLN A 106 3.64 10.10 -9.25
C GLN A 106 2.73 8.88 -9.29
N LEU A 107 2.63 8.11 -8.22
CA LEU A 107 1.94 6.83 -8.18
C LEU A 107 1.00 6.74 -6.99
N VAL A 108 -0.21 6.24 -7.22
CA VAL A 108 -1.13 5.79 -6.16
C VAL A 108 -1.32 4.29 -6.31
N VAL A 109 -1.14 3.55 -5.22
CA VAL A 109 -1.37 2.11 -5.14
C VAL A 109 -2.46 1.82 -4.12
N LEU A 110 -3.44 1.02 -4.52
CA LEU A 110 -4.52 0.54 -3.66
C LEU A 110 -4.51 -0.99 -3.66
N ALA A 111 -4.46 -1.59 -2.49
CA ALA A 111 -4.65 -3.02 -2.27
C ALA A 111 -6.05 -3.28 -1.73
N VAL A 112 -6.73 -4.32 -2.23
CA VAL A 112 -8.07 -4.74 -1.79
C VAL A 112 -8.08 -6.25 -1.55
N THR A 113 -8.64 -6.65 -0.42
CA THR A 113 -8.86 -8.05 -0.01
C THR A 113 -10.27 -8.24 0.51
N SER A 114 -10.71 -9.50 0.63
CA SER A 114 -11.95 -9.87 1.33
C SER A 114 -11.60 -10.41 2.71
N ASP A 115 -12.15 -9.77 3.75
CA ASP A 115 -12.06 -10.14 5.17
C ASP A 115 -10.66 -10.07 5.81
N ASP A 116 -9.59 -10.18 5.02
CA ASP A 116 -8.22 -10.24 5.54
C ASP A 116 -7.53 -8.88 5.59
N PRO A 117 -6.71 -8.60 6.62
CA PRO A 117 -5.93 -7.38 6.68
C PRO A 117 -4.87 -7.34 5.58
N VAL A 118 -4.71 -6.18 4.99
CA VAL A 118 -3.72 -5.90 3.95
C VAL A 118 -3.07 -4.53 4.20
N GLY A 119 -1.80 -4.42 3.90
CA GLY A 119 -1.06 -3.17 3.93
C GLY A 119 -0.16 -3.04 2.70
N VAL A 120 -0.15 -1.88 2.10
CA VAL A 120 0.71 -1.55 0.96
C VAL A 120 1.46 -0.27 1.25
N ASP A 121 2.74 -0.26 0.88
CA ASP A 121 3.54 0.96 0.89
C ASP A 121 4.29 1.14 -0.41
N THR A 122 4.52 2.39 -0.81
CA THR A 122 5.30 2.73 -2.01
C THR A 122 6.16 3.94 -1.77
N GLU A 123 7.40 3.85 -2.22
CA GLU A 123 8.38 4.93 -2.19
C GLU A 123 9.01 5.12 -3.57
N ASP A 124 9.48 6.33 -3.79
CA ASP A 124 10.26 6.70 -4.95
C ASP A 124 11.74 6.42 -4.65
N GLY A 125 12.09 5.15 -4.70
CA GLY A 125 13.33 4.61 -4.15
C GLY A 125 14.60 4.98 -4.93
N TYR A 126 14.46 5.57 -6.14
CA TYR A 126 15.61 5.88 -6.99
C TYR A 126 15.83 7.38 -7.20
N THR A 127 14.84 8.22 -6.94
CA THR A 127 14.92 9.66 -7.16
C THR A 127 14.98 10.46 -5.86
N ARG A 128 14.63 9.85 -4.73
CA ARG A 128 14.64 10.47 -3.42
C ARG A 128 15.91 10.08 -2.65
N GLU A 129 16.56 11.06 -2.05
CA GLU A 129 17.66 10.83 -1.11
C GLU A 129 17.14 10.06 0.12
N ALA A 130 17.77 8.93 0.42
CA ALA A 130 17.41 8.13 1.59
C ALA A 130 17.87 8.82 2.87
N PRO A 131 16.98 9.04 3.85
CA PRO A 131 17.35 9.65 5.11
C PRO A 131 18.02 8.62 6.04
N LEU A 132 19.23 8.17 5.69
CA LEU A 132 19.93 7.07 6.37
C LEU A 132 20.06 7.26 7.88
N GLY A 133 20.16 8.50 8.37
CA GLY A 133 20.18 8.80 9.81
C GLY A 133 18.90 8.45 10.55
N VAL A 134 17.80 8.26 9.84
CA VAL A 134 16.52 7.80 10.42
C VAL A 134 16.55 6.31 10.78
N ALA A 135 17.39 5.53 10.08
CA ALA A 135 17.50 4.10 10.32
C ALA A 135 17.91 3.79 11.79
N ASP A 136 18.85 4.54 12.34
CA ASP A 136 19.32 4.33 13.73
C ASP A 136 18.21 4.49 14.78
N ARG A 137 17.16 5.21 14.45
CA ARG A 137 16.05 5.50 15.37
C ARG A 137 14.86 4.54 15.20
N PHE A 138 14.66 4.04 13.99
CA PHE A 138 13.42 3.34 13.64
C PHE A 138 13.63 1.90 13.16
N PHE A 139 14.84 1.52 12.77
CA PHE A 139 15.09 0.15 12.32
C PHE A 139 15.56 -0.72 13.49
N ALA A 140 15.27 -2.02 13.39
CA ALA A 140 15.81 -2.98 14.34
C ALA A 140 17.35 -3.04 14.25
N PRO A 141 18.08 -3.34 15.33
CA PRO A 141 19.55 -3.35 15.33
C PRO A 141 20.17 -4.20 14.21
N ARG A 142 19.55 -5.33 13.87
CA ARG A 142 20.03 -6.20 12.78
C ARG A 142 19.88 -5.58 11.38
N GLU A 143 18.81 -4.80 11.15
CA GLU A 143 18.59 -4.09 9.90
C GLU A 143 19.57 -2.94 9.73
N VAL A 144 19.87 -2.23 10.83
CA VAL A 144 20.90 -1.20 10.85
C VAL A 144 22.29 -1.79 10.57
N ALA A 145 22.60 -2.95 11.17
CA ALA A 145 23.86 -3.64 10.93
C ALA A 145 24.00 -4.11 9.47
N ASP A 146 22.94 -4.70 8.88
CA ASP A 146 22.91 -5.08 7.47
C ASP A 146 23.07 -3.86 6.55
N LEU A 147 22.32 -2.80 6.81
CA LEU A 147 22.39 -1.56 6.03
C LEU A 147 23.81 -0.97 6.01
N ARG A 148 24.46 -0.91 7.17
CA ARG A 148 25.82 -0.36 7.31
C ARG A 148 26.91 -1.26 6.74
N ALA A 149 26.67 -2.56 6.63
CA ALA A 149 27.60 -3.51 6.01
C ALA A 149 27.65 -3.38 4.47
N LEU A 150 26.67 -2.74 3.86
CA LEU A 150 26.63 -2.52 2.42
C LEU A 150 27.53 -1.38 1.99
N ALA A 151 28.04 -1.45 0.74
CA ALA A 151 28.69 -0.32 0.11
C ALA A 151 27.76 0.91 0.10
N PRO A 152 28.28 2.14 0.28
CA PRO A 152 27.46 3.36 0.42
C PRO A 152 26.43 3.55 -0.69
N GLU A 153 26.76 3.14 -1.92
CA GLU A 153 25.90 3.26 -3.10
C GLU A 153 24.68 2.34 -3.05
N ARG A 154 24.75 1.25 -2.25
CA ARG A 154 23.69 0.27 -2.08
C ARG A 154 22.79 0.57 -0.87
N GLN A 155 23.25 1.43 0.04
CA GLN A 155 22.51 1.74 1.27
C GLN A 155 21.17 2.42 1.01
N PRO A 156 21.04 3.40 0.08
CA PRO A 156 19.74 4.02 -0.22
C PRO A 156 18.67 3.01 -0.66
N GLU A 157 19.02 2.11 -1.58
CA GLU A 157 18.10 1.07 -2.04
C GLU A 157 17.65 0.17 -0.88
N ARG A 158 18.61 -0.32 -0.07
CA ARG A 158 18.33 -1.19 1.08
C ARG A 158 17.49 -0.46 2.15
N PHE A 159 17.73 0.83 2.36
CA PHE A 159 16.93 1.66 3.27
C PHE A 159 15.46 1.64 2.85
N PHE A 160 15.15 1.92 1.57
CA PHE A 160 13.78 1.92 1.09
C PHE A 160 13.16 0.53 1.05
N GLN A 161 13.95 -0.53 0.85
CA GLN A 161 13.47 -1.91 0.98
C GLN A 161 12.97 -2.20 2.40
N TYR A 162 13.74 -1.85 3.44
CA TYR A 162 13.30 -1.98 4.83
C TYR A 162 12.12 -1.07 5.16
N TRP A 163 12.21 0.18 4.78
CA TRP A 163 11.19 1.18 5.07
C TRP A 163 9.82 0.76 4.53
N THR A 164 9.74 0.41 3.26
CA THR A 164 8.46 0.01 2.63
C THR A 164 7.89 -1.28 3.23
N LEU A 165 8.74 -2.25 3.59
CA LEU A 165 8.29 -3.47 4.28
C LEU A 165 7.72 -3.13 5.67
N LYS A 166 8.42 -2.32 6.46
CA LYS A 166 7.95 -1.89 7.78
C LYS A 166 6.62 -1.15 7.70
N GLU A 167 6.52 -0.18 6.80
CA GLU A 167 5.28 0.58 6.59
C GLU A 167 4.14 -0.31 6.10
N SER A 168 4.39 -1.28 5.21
CA SER A 168 3.35 -2.21 4.75
C SER A 168 2.80 -3.05 5.90
N TYR A 169 3.66 -3.53 6.81
CA TYR A 169 3.24 -4.27 8.01
C TYR A 169 2.40 -3.41 8.97
N ILE A 170 2.88 -2.22 9.31
CA ILE A 170 2.16 -1.29 10.20
C ILE A 170 0.77 -0.97 9.63
N LYS A 171 0.70 -0.76 8.32
CA LYS A 171 -0.56 -0.49 7.62
C LYS A 171 -1.49 -1.70 7.62
N ALA A 172 -0.96 -2.92 7.47
CA ALA A 172 -1.74 -4.14 7.58
C ALA A 172 -2.33 -4.32 8.99
N ARG A 173 -1.51 -4.07 10.04
CA ARG A 173 -1.93 -4.08 11.43
C ARG A 173 -2.94 -2.97 11.76
N GLY A 174 -2.95 -1.89 10.99
CA GLY A 174 -3.88 -0.76 11.17
C GLY A 174 -3.67 0.06 12.44
N MET A 175 -2.52 -0.07 13.09
CA MET A 175 -2.19 0.58 14.36
C MET A 175 -1.26 1.80 14.19
N GLY A 176 -0.85 2.09 12.96
CA GLY A 176 0.05 3.21 12.68
C GLY A 176 1.37 3.11 13.45
N LEU A 177 2.01 4.25 13.69
CA LEU A 177 3.28 4.35 14.42
C LEU A 177 3.17 4.07 15.94
N SER A 178 2.05 3.55 16.43
CA SER A 178 1.97 3.02 17.79
C SER A 178 2.70 1.68 17.93
N ILE A 179 3.02 1.02 16.82
CA ILE A 179 3.87 -0.17 16.79
C ILE A 179 5.33 0.30 16.80
N PRO A 180 6.12 -0.09 17.81
CA PRO A 180 7.54 0.22 17.85
C PRO A 180 8.26 -0.47 16.68
N LEU A 181 8.88 0.32 15.82
CA LEU A 181 9.49 -0.18 14.59
C LEU A 181 10.73 -1.05 14.85
N GLU A 182 11.41 -0.84 15.95
CA GLU A 182 12.57 -1.61 16.40
C GLU A 182 12.23 -3.01 16.93
N GLU A 183 10.97 -3.28 17.27
CA GLU A 183 10.53 -4.56 17.84
C GLU A 183 10.17 -5.61 16.77
N PHE A 184 10.37 -5.31 15.51
CA PHE A 184 10.26 -6.28 14.42
C PHE A 184 11.32 -6.01 13.34
N ALA A 185 11.76 -7.07 12.69
CA ALA A 185 12.86 -6.97 11.74
C ALA A 185 12.60 -7.78 10.48
N PHE A 186 13.05 -7.22 9.38
CA PHE A 186 13.17 -7.91 8.10
C PHE A 186 14.61 -8.31 7.83
N HIS A 187 14.78 -9.36 7.06
CA HIS A 187 16.08 -9.72 6.51
C HIS A 187 15.90 -10.29 5.11
N PHE A 188 16.91 -10.10 4.29
CA PHE A 188 16.95 -10.62 2.93
C PHE A 188 17.90 -11.82 2.85
N ALA A 189 17.43 -12.90 2.26
CA ALA A 189 18.17 -14.13 2.04
C ALA A 189 18.08 -14.56 0.57
N GLY A 190 18.88 -15.55 0.19
CA GLY A 190 19.04 -15.97 -1.21
C GLY A 190 20.23 -15.30 -1.88
N VAL A 191 20.57 -15.75 -3.08
CA VAL A 191 21.77 -15.28 -3.80
C VAL A 191 21.68 -13.79 -4.17
N HIS A 192 20.45 -13.33 -4.45
CA HIS A 192 20.17 -11.95 -4.85
C HIS A 192 19.28 -11.20 -3.85
N GLY A 193 19.05 -11.77 -2.65
CA GLY A 193 18.15 -11.18 -1.66
C GLY A 193 16.66 -11.31 -2.02
N GLU A 194 16.32 -12.33 -2.81
CA GLU A 194 14.97 -12.56 -3.31
C GLU A 194 14.00 -13.15 -2.26
N ARG A 195 14.52 -13.58 -1.11
CA ARG A 195 13.70 -14.10 -0.01
C ARG A 195 13.62 -13.11 1.14
N ILE A 196 12.43 -12.81 1.56
CA ILE A 196 12.14 -11.94 2.72
C ILE A 196 11.91 -12.84 3.93
N GLY A 197 12.71 -12.64 4.99
CA GLY A 197 12.41 -13.15 6.32
C GLY A 197 11.86 -12.05 7.21
N PHE A 198 10.98 -12.42 8.13
CA PHE A 198 10.32 -11.52 9.06
C PHE A 198 10.33 -12.11 10.46
N GLU A 199 10.65 -11.31 11.45
CA GLU A 199 10.72 -11.69 12.86
C GLU A 199 10.08 -10.59 13.72
N THR A 200 9.44 -11.00 14.81
CA THR A 200 8.83 -10.09 15.78
C THR A 200 9.35 -10.38 17.17
N GLU A 201 9.53 -9.35 18.00
CA GLU A 201 9.76 -9.51 19.43
C GLU A 201 8.47 -9.94 20.13
N ALA A 202 8.60 -10.69 21.23
CA ALA A 202 7.46 -11.19 21.99
C ALA A 202 6.55 -10.06 22.54
N SER A 203 7.10 -8.88 22.75
CA SER A 203 6.39 -7.68 23.19
C SER A 203 5.30 -7.22 22.24
N LEU A 204 5.44 -7.48 20.94
CA LEU A 204 4.43 -7.14 19.94
C LEU A 204 3.18 -8.03 20.00
N ASN A 205 3.27 -9.17 20.68
CA ASN A 205 2.18 -10.14 20.75
C ASN A 205 1.58 -10.47 19.38
N ASP A 206 2.47 -10.68 18.38
CA ASP A 206 2.12 -11.03 17.01
C ASP A 206 3.00 -12.18 16.51
N ASP A 207 2.40 -13.06 15.73
CA ASP A 207 3.09 -14.21 15.15
C ASP A 207 3.58 -13.88 13.73
N ALA A 208 4.89 -13.76 13.58
CA ALA A 208 5.55 -13.46 12.32
C ALA A 208 5.16 -14.45 11.20
N SER A 209 4.87 -15.71 11.54
CA SER A 209 4.52 -16.75 10.57
C SER A 209 3.16 -16.52 9.89
N GLN A 210 2.32 -15.66 10.48
CA GLN A 210 0.99 -15.32 9.95
C GLN A 210 1.02 -14.25 8.87
N TRP A 211 2.20 -13.75 8.48
CA TRP A 211 2.33 -12.68 7.50
C TRP A 211 3.10 -13.12 6.27
N THR A 212 2.68 -12.63 5.13
CA THR A 212 3.34 -12.83 3.84
C THR A 212 3.67 -11.47 3.23
N TYR A 213 4.85 -11.37 2.63
CA TYR A 213 5.36 -10.13 2.07
C TYR A 213 5.82 -10.30 0.64
N TRP A 214 5.66 -9.24 -0.13
CA TRP A 214 6.19 -9.10 -1.48
C TRP A 214 6.76 -7.70 -1.66
N GLN A 215 7.83 -7.61 -2.42
CA GLN A 215 8.33 -6.34 -2.95
C GLN A 215 8.36 -6.38 -4.46
N PHE A 216 8.01 -5.27 -5.08
CA PHE A 216 7.96 -5.11 -6.52
C PHE A 216 8.70 -3.84 -6.93
N GLY A 217 9.56 -3.94 -7.95
CA GLY A 217 9.99 -2.79 -8.73
C GLY A 217 8.90 -2.43 -9.75
N VAL A 218 8.41 -1.20 -9.69
CA VAL A 218 7.39 -0.71 -10.62
C VAL A 218 8.01 0.39 -11.49
N ARG A 219 7.43 0.62 -12.66
CA ARG A 219 7.91 1.64 -13.62
C ARG A 219 8.30 2.95 -12.93
N GLU A 220 9.22 3.69 -13.54
CA GLU A 220 9.68 5.00 -13.07
C GLU A 220 10.42 4.94 -11.72
N GLY A 221 10.91 3.75 -11.34
CA GLY A 221 11.73 3.61 -10.13
C GLY A 221 10.96 3.53 -8.82
N HIS A 222 9.67 3.25 -8.85
CA HIS A 222 8.90 3.03 -7.64
C HIS A 222 9.17 1.65 -7.04
N LEU A 223 9.39 1.63 -5.74
CA LEU A 223 9.41 0.41 -4.94
C LEU A 223 8.06 0.27 -4.23
N VAL A 224 7.42 -0.89 -4.35
CA VAL A 224 6.15 -1.20 -3.70
C VAL A 224 6.32 -2.42 -2.81
N ALA A 225 5.93 -2.31 -1.54
CA ALA A 225 5.85 -3.45 -0.62
C ALA A 225 4.40 -3.76 -0.27
N LEU A 226 4.08 -5.03 -0.22
CA LEU A 226 2.77 -5.55 0.15
C LEU A 226 2.93 -6.50 1.34
N CYS A 227 2.07 -6.34 2.32
CA CYS A 227 1.91 -7.22 3.47
C CYS A 227 0.47 -7.71 3.53
N ALA A 228 0.27 -9.00 3.68
CA ALA A 228 -1.05 -9.58 3.87
C ALA A 228 -1.00 -10.76 4.85
N ARG A 229 -2.15 -11.07 5.46
CA ARG A 229 -2.26 -12.22 6.33
C ARG A 229 -2.10 -13.50 5.52
N ARG A 230 -1.24 -14.40 5.99
CA ARG A 230 -1.05 -15.73 5.38
C ARG A 230 -2.33 -16.54 5.50
N LEU A 231 -2.68 -17.24 4.43
CA LEU A 231 -3.81 -18.14 4.44
C LEU A 231 -3.37 -19.57 4.74
N GLU A 232 -4.17 -20.29 5.51
CA GLU A 232 -3.97 -21.72 5.74
C GLU A 232 -4.22 -22.54 4.46
N SER A 233 -5.04 -22.03 3.54
CA SER A 233 -5.42 -22.72 2.30
C SER A 233 -4.33 -22.73 1.21
N GLY A 234 -3.20 -22.05 1.44
CA GLY A 234 -2.10 -21.99 0.47
C GLY A 234 -1.73 -20.58 0.01
N PRO A 235 -0.95 -20.46 -1.06
CA PRO A 235 -0.44 -19.17 -1.52
C PRO A 235 -1.56 -18.25 -2.02
N GLN A 236 -1.42 -16.96 -1.73
CA GLN A 236 -2.36 -15.93 -2.18
C GLN A 236 -2.15 -15.59 -3.66
N ALA A 237 -3.27 -15.44 -4.38
CA ALA A 237 -3.25 -14.98 -5.76
C ALA A 237 -3.14 -13.45 -5.80
N LEU A 238 -2.16 -12.92 -6.54
CA LEU A 238 -2.01 -11.50 -6.77
C LEU A 238 -2.53 -11.14 -8.16
N LEU A 239 -3.40 -10.15 -8.24
CA LEU A 239 -3.92 -9.62 -9.48
C LEU A 239 -3.70 -8.11 -9.53
N ALA A 240 -2.81 -7.68 -10.42
CA ALA A 240 -2.48 -6.27 -10.55
C ALA A 240 -3.09 -5.65 -11.81
N ARG A 241 -3.52 -4.40 -11.68
CA ARG A 241 -4.08 -3.61 -12.79
C ARG A 241 -3.56 -2.18 -12.73
N GLU A 242 -3.19 -1.67 -13.87
CA GLU A 242 -3.10 -0.23 -14.08
C GLU A 242 -4.50 0.31 -14.41
N SER A 243 -4.91 1.39 -13.74
CA SER A 243 -6.26 1.94 -13.91
C SER A 243 -6.26 3.46 -13.91
N ILE A 244 -7.22 4.00 -14.67
CA ILE A 244 -7.66 5.38 -14.57
C ILE A 244 -9.03 5.34 -13.92
N PRO A 245 -9.25 5.96 -12.74
CA PRO A 245 -10.57 5.99 -12.10
C PRO A 245 -11.66 6.47 -13.05
N LEU A 246 -12.84 5.87 -13.02
CA LEU A 246 -13.95 6.03 -13.99
C LEU A 246 -13.62 5.60 -15.44
N GLY A 247 -12.40 5.25 -15.71
CA GLY A 247 -11.94 4.86 -17.05
C GLY A 247 -11.55 3.39 -17.15
N ALA A 248 -10.67 3.11 -18.09
CA ALA A 248 -10.18 1.78 -18.37
C ALA A 248 -9.26 1.25 -17.26
N ALA A 249 -9.27 -0.06 -17.10
CA ALA A 249 -8.28 -0.80 -16.33
C ALA A 249 -7.68 -1.89 -17.22
N GLN A 250 -6.37 -2.06 -17.15
CA GLN A 250 -5.65 -3.07 -17.92
C GLN A 250 -4.76 -3.91 -17.00
N PRO A 251 -4.52 -5.18 -17.29
CA PRO A 251 -3.61 -5.99 -16.53
C PRO A 251 -2.22 -5.34 -16.43
N LEU A 252 -1.61 -5.42 -15.26
CA LEU A 252 -0.24 -5.00 -15.00
C LEU A 252 0.54 -6.25 -14.57
N GLU A 253 1.53 -6.63 -15.34
CA GLU A 253 2.42 -7.73 -14.94
C GLU A 253 3.34 -7.23 -13.82
N LEU A 254 3.26 -7.88 -12.66
CA LEU A 254 4.15 -7.65 -11.53
C LEU A 254 4.94 -8.92 -11.25
N ARG A 255 6.27 -8.77 -11.20
CA ARG A 255 7.16 -9.82 -10.72
C ARG A 255 7.79 -9.36 -9.42
N PRO A 256 7.64 -10.13 -8.33
CA PRO A 256 8.32 -9.80 -7.09
C PRO A 256 9.83 -9.78 -7.30
N ILE A 257 10.49 -8.74 -6.80
CA ILE A 257 11.95 -8.70 -6.68
C ILE A 257 12.39 -9.45 -5.42
N ALA A 258 11.51 -9.49 -4.42
CA ALA A 258 11.68 -10.30 -3.22
C ALA A 258 10.31 -10.70 -2.65
N SER A 259 10.22 -11.86 -2.00
CA SER A 259 9.02 -12.32 -1.31
C SER A 259 9.33 -13.24 -0.14
N THR A 260 8.39 -13.37 0.79
CA THR A 260 8.43 -14.45 1.78
C THR A 260 8.33 -15.78 1.04
N SER A 261 9.26 -16.67 1.30
CA SER A 261 9.24 -18.01 0.70
C SER A 261 7.93 -18.72 1.09
N VAL A 262 7.21 -19.18 0.09
CA VAL A 262 6.04 -20.06 0.25
C VAL A 262 6.51 -21.51 0.36
#